data_a838ce77f51dda7b743145c4cc3e9b25
#
_entry.id   a838ce77f51dda7b743145c4cc3e9b25
#
_cell.length_a   1.000
_cell.length_b   1.000
_cell.length_c   1.000
_cell.angle_alpha   90.00
_cell.angle_beta   90.00
_cell.angle_gamma   90.00
#
_symmetry.space_group_name_H-M   'P 1'
#
loop_
_entity.id
_entity.type
_entity.pdbx_description
1 polymer ?
#
loop_
_entity_poly.entity_id
_entity_poly.type
_entity_poly.pdbx_seq_one_letter_code
_entity_poly.pdbx_strand_id
1 'polypeptide(L)'
;RLAQKAEKLGFEAFVSAMHWKSFGGDDHYSGDFMEAFTWAGAVAAVTERIAVVSTLHVTLMHPVFVAKAAATVDLISNGRAGMNLVLGWYPGDMKLFGYDVKEHSDRFELAEEWMEIFDRLWSGRKSFDYDGKNYQLKGAYSQPHGVQARPVLLNAGRSPRGREFAAKYCDIAFCSAHNPDPKAIKQQVEEYRKDAREKFGKEIQIWMSAYVVLK
;
A
#
# COMPACT_ATOMS: atom_id res chain seq x y z
N ARG A 1 -17.40 -11.89 -9.33
CA ARG A 1 -17.15 -13.09 -10.17
C ARG A 1 -15.66 -13.33 -10.41
N LEU A 2 -14.85 -12.34 -10.89
CA LEU A 2 -13.41 -12.52 -11.13
C LEU A 2 -12.64 -12.88 -9.85
N ALA A 3 -12.88 -12.17 -8.75
CA ALA A 3 -12.25 -12.45 -7.47
C ALA A 3 -12.54 -13.86 -6.96
N GLN A 4 -13.78 -14.30 -7.03
CA GLN A 4 -14.18 -15.68 -6.67
C GLN A 4 -13.54 -16.73 -7.59
N LYS A 5 -13.37 -16.41 -8.89
CA LYS A 5 -12.66 -17.29 -9.82
C LYS A 5 -11.17 -17.38 -9.49
N ALA A 6 -10.52 -16.24 -9.20
CA ALA A 6 -9.13 -16.20 -8.79
C ALA A 6 -8.91 -17.02 -7.51
N GLU A 7 -9.77 -16.84 -6.51
CA GLU A 7 -9.70 -17.60 -5.26
C GLU A 7 -9.84 -19.12 -5.48
N LYS A 8 -10.79 -19.55 -6.35
CA LYS A 8 -10.95 -20.96 -6.71
C LYS A 8 -9.75 -21.54 -7.44
N LEU A 9 -9.02 -20.71 -8.19
CA LEU A 9 -7.80 -21.09 -8.90
C LEU A 9 -6.54 -21.06 -8.02
N GLY A 10 -6.67 -20.70 -6.73
CA GLY A 10 -5.56 -20.71 -5.79
C GLY A 10 -4.71 -19.46 -5.76
N PHE A 11 -5.19 -18.33 -6.31
CA PHE A 11 -4.49 -17.05 -6.11
C PHE A 11 -4.54 -16.64 -4.64
N GLU A 12 -3.41 -16.22 -4.09
CA GLU A 12 -3.25 -15.90 -2.68
C GLU A 12 -3.67 -14.47 -2.34
N ALA A 13 -3.50 -13.54 -3.27
CA ALA A 13 -3.83 -12.13 -3.07
C ALA A 13 -4.44 -11.49 -4.31
N PHE A 14 -5.32 -10.52 -4.08
CA PHE A 14 -5.89 -9.65 -5.09
C PHE A 14 -5.51 -8.21 -4.74
N VAL A 15 -4.61 -7.63 -5.54
CA VAL A 15 -4.08 -6.28 -5.30
C VAL A 15 -4.75 -5.33 -6.27
N SER A 16 -5.42 -4.29 -5.75
CA SER A 16 -5.99 -3.25 -6.61
C SER A 16 -4.87 -2.41 -7.23
N ALA A 17 -4.97 -2.09 -8.51
CA ALA A 17 -4.30 -0.93 -9.05
C ALA A 17 -5.18 0.30 -8.80
N MET A 18 -4.57 1.47 -8.57
CA MET A 18 -5.32 2.70 -8.37
C MET A 18 -4.59 3.89 -8.95
N HIS A 19 -5.28 4.60 -9.81
CA HIS A 19 -4.98 5.96 -10.24
C HIS A 19 -6.27 6.76 -10.21
N TRP A 20 -6.17 8.04 -9.90
CA TRP A 20 -7.29 8.99 -9.92
C TRP A 20 -7.46 9.61 -11.30
N LYS A 21 -6.39 9.66 -12.06
CA LYS A 21 -6.37 10.12 -13.44
C LYS A 21 -5.58 9.17 -14.31
N SER A 22 -6.12 8.91 -15.52
CA SER A 22 -5.42 8.14 -16.53
C SER A 22 -4.05 8.76 -16.87
N PHE A 23 -3.03 7.93 -17.00
CA PHE A 23 -1.69 8.36 -17.45
C PHE A 23 -1.46 8.14 -18.96
N GLY A 24 -2.43 7.55 -19.64
CA GLY A 24 -2.38 7.29 -21.09
C GLY A 24 -3.33 8.14 -21.94
N GLY A 25 -3.89 9.23 -21.37
CA GLY A 25 -4.94 10.03 -21.99
C GLY A 25 -6.34 9.70 -21.43
N ASP A 26 -7.32 10.52 -21.77
CA ASP A 26 -8.64 10.45 -21.13
C ASP A 26 -9.38 9.12 -21.40
N ASP A 27 -9.15 8.50 -22.56
CA ASP A 27 -9.76 7.21 -22.95
C ASP A 27 -8.88 5.98 -22.62
N HIS A 28 -7.77 6.16 -21.91
CA HIS A 28 -6.90 5.04 -21.56
C HIS A 28 -7.43 4.26 -20.37
N TYR A 29 -7.39 2.92 -20.44
CA TYR A 29 -7.90 2.00 -19.40
C TYR A 29 -7.41 2.27 -17.97
N SER A 30 -6.28 2.96 -17.80
CA SER A 30 -5.77 3.32 -16.48
C SER A 30 -6.63 4.37 -15.75
N GLY A 31 -7.63 4.97 -16.42
CA GLY A 31 -8.63 5.83 -15.79
C GLY A 31 -9.81 5.09 -15.18
N ASP A 32 -10.03 3.83 -15.54
CA ASP A 32 -11.19 3.02 -15.12
C ASP A 32 -10.97 2.26 -13.80
N PHE A 33 -9.96 2.61 -13.02
CA PHE A 33 -9.72 1.97 -11.72
C PHE A 33 -10.77 2.42 -10.69
N MET A 34 -11.30 1.44 -9.96
CA MET A 34 -12.22 1.71 -8.87
C MET A 34 -11.47 2.23 -7.64
N GLU A 35 -12.16 3.00 -6.79
CA GLU A 35 -11.62 3.40 -5.50
C GLU A 35 -11.28 2.17 -4.65
N ALA A 36 -10.05 2.14 -4.11
CA ALA A 36 -9.43 0.91 -3.63
C ALA A 36 -10.12 0.30 -2.41
N PHE A 37 -10.57 1.09 -1.43
CA PHE A 37 -11.21 0.56 -0.22
C PHE A 37 -12.65 0.13 -0.48
N THR A 38 -13.39 0.86 -1.30
CA THR A 38 -14.76 0.47 -1.72
C THR A 38 -14.72 -0.84 -2.50
N TRP A 39 -13.80 -0.93 -3.46
CA TRP A 39 -13.56 -2.16 -4.21
C TRP A 39 -13.15 -3.32 -3.30
N ALA A 40 -12.20 -3.09 -2.37
CA ALA A 40 -11.70 -4.10 -1.46
C ALA A 40 -12.80 -4.64 -0.54
N GLY A 41 -13.67 -3.78 -0.01
CA GLY A 41 -14.82 -4.19 0.77
C GLY A 41 -15.78 -5.10 -0.01
N ALA A 42 -16.05 -4.75 -1.27
CA ALA A 42 -16.90 -5.58 -2.14
C ALA A 42 -16.27 -6.94 -2.46
N VAL A 43 -14.95 -6.99 -2.72
CA VAL A 43 -14.22 -8.24 -2.95
C VAL A 43 -14.17 -9.08 -1.67
N ALA A 44 -13.86 -8.48 -0.55
CA ALA A 44 -13.80 -9.14 0.75
C ALA A 44 -15.12 -9.84 1.12
N ALA A 45 -16.25 -9.18 0.83
CA ALA A 45 -17.59 -9.70 1.15
C ALA A 45 -17.99 -10.94 0.33
N VAL A 46 -17.35 -11.19 -0.81
CA VAL A 46 -17.69 -12.31 -1.72
C VAL A 46 -16.58 -13.36 -1.83
N THR A 47 -15.55 -13.28 -1.01
CA THR A 47 -14.40 -14.20 -0.96
C THR A 47 -14.12 -14.62 0.48
N GLU A 48 -13.45 -15.75 0.66
CA GLU A 48 -13.22 -16.36 1.99
C GLU A 48 -11.74 -16.48 2.38
N ARG A 49 -10.84 -16.61 1.42
CA ARG A 49 -9.41 -16.92 1.66
C ARG A 49 -8.43 -15.94 1.06
N ILE A 50 -8.72 -15.43 -0.14
CA ILE A 50 -7.80 -14.55 -0.86
C ILE A 50 -7.59 -13.25 -0.09
N ALA A 51 -6.34 -12.84 0.07
CA ALA A 51 -6.01 -11.55 0.66
C ALA A 51 -6.45 -10.41 -0.27
N VAL A 52 -6.98 -9.35 0.30
CA VAL A 52 -7.48 -8.19 -0.45
C VAL A 52 -6.64 -6.97 -0.12
N VAL A 53 -5.86 -6.51 -1.09
CA VAL A 53 -4.88 -5.43 -0.89
C VAL A 53 -5.34 -4.16 -1.60
N SER A 54 -5.56 -3.11 -0.82
CA SER A 54 -5.92 -1.78 -1.31
C SER A 54 -4.68 -0.97 -1.64
N THR A 55 -4.55 -0.49 -2.88
CA THR A 55 -3.51 0.48 -3.23
C THR A 55 -3.97 1.89 -2.86
N LEU A 56 -3.16 2.63 -2.16
CA LEU A 56 -3.48 4.00 -1.72
C LEU A 56 -2.32 4.98 -1.93
N HIS A 57 -2.68 6.25 -2.14
CA HIS A 57 -1.72 7.35 -2.23
C HIS A 57 -1.58 8.03 -0.86
N VAL A 58 -0.49 7.75 -0.15
CA VAL A 58 -0.21 8.29 1.20
C VAL A 58 -0.29 9.81 1.25
N THR A 59 0.17 10.48 0.20
CA THR A 59 0.14 11.95 0.10
C THR A 59 -1.25 12.56 -0.12
N LEU A 60 -2.23 11.75 -0.54
CA LEU A 60 -3.60 12.20 -0.81
C LEU A 60 -4.60 11.75 0.26
N MET A 61 -4.28 10.66 0.98
CA MET A 61 -5.23 10.03 1.90
C MET A 61 -4.75 10.19 3.35
N HIS A 62 -5.57 10.88 4.13
CA HIS A 62 -5.24 11.15 5.54
C HIS A 62 -5.18 9.86 6.37
N PRO A 63 -4.18 9.66 7.27
CA PRO A 63 -4.00 8.41 8.02
C PRO A 63 -5.20 8.05 8.90
N VAL A 64 -5.94 9.03 9.43
CA VAL A 64 -7.17 8.79 10.20
C VAL A 64 -8.26 8.16 9.34
N PHE A 65 -8.45 8.65 8.11
CA PHE A 65 -9.39 8.05 7.17
C PHE A 65 -8.98 6.63 6.82
N VAL A 66 -7.69 6.43 6.49
CA VAL A 66 -7.18 5.12 6.07
C VAL A 66 -7.25 4.09 7.19
N ALA A 67 -6.94 4.46 8.44
CA ALA A 67 -7.08 3.55 9.57
C ALA A 67 -8.52 3.03 9.72
N LYS A 68 -9.51 3.91 9.55
CA LYS A 68 -10.93 3.54 9.58
C LYS A 68 -11.32 2.66 8.38
N ALA A 69 -10.94 3.05 7.17
CA ALA A 69 -11.28 2.32 5.95
C ALA A 69 -10.65 0.93 5.92
N ALA A 70 -9.35 0.84 6.25
CA ALA A 70 -8.63 -0.43 6.32
C ALA A 70 -9.21 -1.36 7.41
N ALA A 71 -9.53 -0.84 8.61
CA ALA A 71 -10.15 -1.63 9.66
C ALA A 71 -11.54 -2.15 9.23
N THR A 72 -12.29 -1.37 8.46
CA THR A 72 -13.58 -1.80 7.90
C THR A 72 -13.40 -2.98 6.94
N VAL A 73 -12.46 -2.88 6.01
CA VAL A 73 -12.14 -3.99 5.07
C VAL A 73 -11.63 -5.21 5.83
N ASP A 74 -10.81 -5.00 6.84
CA ASP A 74 -10.24 -6.08 7.67
C ASP A 74 -11.33 -6.86 8.42
N LEU A 75 -12.31 -6.16 8.99
CA LEU A 75 -13.47 -6.77 9.63
C LEU A 75 -14.35 -7.53 8.62
N ILE A 76 -14.67 -6.93 7.47
CA ILE A 76 -15.46 -7.59 6.41
C ILE A 76 -14.76 -8.85 5.91
N SER A 77 -13.45 -8.79 5.76
CA SER A 77 -12.63 -9.90 5.25
C SER A 77 -12.26 -10.94 6.31
N ASN A 78 -12.56 -10.71 7.59
CA ASN A 78 -12.09 -11.52 8.71
C ASN A 78 -10.55 -11.66 8.74
N GLY A 79 -9.84 -10.52 8.68
CA GLY A 79 -8.38 -10.46 8.84
C GLY A 79 -7.57 -10.74 7.57
N ARG A 80 -8.11 -10.41 6.36
CA ARG A 80 -7.43 -10.61 5.07
C ARG A 80 -7.07 -9.30 4.36
N ALA A 81 -7.27 -8.14 5.00
CA ALA A 81 -6.93 -6.85 4.41
C ALA A 81 -5.42 -6.61 4.38
N GLY A 82 -4.96 -6.00 3.30
CA GLY A 82 -3.60 -5.47 3.17
C GLY A 82 -3.63 -4.10 2.49
N MET A 83 -2.50 -3.41 2.49
CA MET A 83 -2.35 -2.10 1.86
C MET A 83 -1.07 -2.00 1.07
N ASN A 84 -1.15 -1.48 -0.15
CA ASN A 84 0.00 -1.09 -0.97
C ASN A 84 0.16 0.42 -0.90
N LEU A 85 1.22 0.88 -0.25
CA LEU A 85 1.48 2.29 0.03
C LEU A 85 2.22 2.94 -1.14
N VAL A 86 1.57 3.87 -1.83
CA VAL A 86 2.18 4.66 -2.92
C VAL A 86 2.37 6.10 -2.44
N LEU A 87 3.58 6.65 -2.64
CA LEU A 87 3.94 7.96 -2.09
C LEU A 87 3.61 9.15 -3.03
N GLY A 88 2.72 8.95 -4.02
CA GLY A 88 2.23 10.04 -4.86
C GLY A 88 3.27 10.60 -5.82
N TRP A 89 3.67 9.81 -6.81
CA TRP A 89 4.67 10.19 -7.81
C TRP A 89 4.07 10.79 -9.10
N TYR A 90 2.79 10.49 -9.39
CA TYR A 90 2.18 10.88 -10.64
C TYR A 90 1.52 12.27 -10.54
N PRO A 91 1.99 13.25 -11.33
CA PRO A 91 1.47 14.63 -11.26
C PRO A 91 -0.02 14.73 -11.60
N GLY A 92 -0.53 13.85 -12.49
CA GLY A 92 -1.94 13.83 -12.86
C GLY A 92 -2.87 13.60 -11.68
N ASP A 93 -2.55 12.61 -10.84
CA ASP A 93 -3.33 12.31 -9.64
C ASP A 93 -3.27 13.48 -8.64
N MET A 94 -2.07 14.04 -8.41
CA MET A 94 -1.88 15.13 -7.45
C MET A 94 -2.66 16.38 -7.84
N LYS A 95 -2.61 16.76 -9.11
CA LYS A 95 -3.30 17.96 -9.63
C LYS A 95 -4.81 17.88 -9.53
N LEU A 96 -5.41 16.70 -9.64
CA LEU A 96 -6.86 16.53 -9.42
C LEU A 96 -7.29 16.94 -8.01
N PHE A 97 -6.42 16.78 -7.02
CA PHE A 97 -6.67 17.18 -5.64
C PHE A 97 -6.16 18.59 -5.32
N GLY A 98 -5.69 19.34 -6.33
CA GLY A 98 -5.17 20.70 -6.13
C GLY A 98 -3.76 20.75 -5.55
N TYR A 99 -3.00 19.65 -5.63
CA TYR A 99 -1.63 19.57 -5.11
C TYR A 99 -0.60 19.46 -6.23
N ASP A 100 0.58 19.99 -5.99
CA ASP A 100 1.78 19.65 -6.76
C ASP A 100 2.47 18.41 -6.16
N VAL A 101 3.26 17.72 -7.00
CA VAL A 101 4.10 16.63 -6.51
C VAL A 101 5.18 17.21 -5.60
N LYS A 102 5.15 16.84 -4.33
CA LYS A 102 6.19 17.24 -3.37
C LYS A 102 7.57 16.74 -3.82
N GLU A 103 8.61 17.43 -3.38
CA GLU A 103 9.99 16.97 -3.53
C GLU A 103 10.16 15.56 -2.96
N HIS A 104 11.11 14.82 -3.52
CA HIS A 104 11.29 13.41 -3.17
C HIS A 104 11.50 13.19 -1.66
N SER A 105 12.35 13.99 -1.02
CA SER A 105 12.59 13.96 0.43
C SER A 105 11.33 14.22 1.24
N ASP A 106 10.60 15.28 0.90
CA ASP A 106 9.39 15.70 1.64
C ASP A 106 8.27 14.66 1.59
N ARG A 107 8.17 13.90 0.48
CA ARG A 107 7.22 12.79 0.38
C ARG A 107 7.52 11.68 1.38
N PHE A 108 8.79 11.37 1.59
CA PHE A 108 9.17 10.35 2.57
C PHE A 108 9.02 10.83 4.01
N GLU A 109 9.35 12.08 4.32
CA GLU A 109 9.11 12.67 5.64
C GLU A 109 7.61 12.63 5.98
N LEU A 110 6.75 13.06 5.04
CA LEU A 110 5.30 12.96 5.22
C LEU A 110 4.85 11.51 5.42
N ALA A 111 5.38 10.57 4.65
CA ALA A 111 5.02 9.16 4.75
C ALA A 111 5.47 8.54 6.08
N GLU A 112 6.58 8.97 6.65
CA GLU A 112 7.03 8.49 7.95
C GLU A 112 6.13 8.98 9.09
N GLU A 113 5.74 10.27 9.09
CA GLU A 113 4.73 10.78 10.03
C GLU A 113 3.39 10.07 9.86
N TRP A 114 2.99 9.85 8.59
CA TRP A 114 1.77 9.13 8.25
C TRP A 114 1.77 7.71 8.83
N MET A 115 2.88 6.99 8.71
CA MET A 115 3.03 5.63 9.25
C MET A 115 2.98 5.62 10.77
N GLU A 116 3.64 6.56 11.44
CA GLU A 116 3.58 6.67 12.90
C GLU A 116 2.14 6.89 13.38
N ILE A 117 1.41 7.81 12.73
CA ILE A 117 0.02 8.07 13.07
C ILE A 117 -0.85 6.83 12.80
N PHE A 118 -0.67 6.19 11.64
CA PHE A 118 -1.43 5.00 11.26
C PHE A 118 -1.22 3.85 12.28
N ASP A 119 0.02 3.55 12.62
CA ASP A 119 0.35 2.48 13.58
C ASP A 119 -0.26 2.78 14.97
N ARG A 120 -0.24 4.03 15.43
CA ARG A 120 -0.89 4.46 16.68
C ARG A 120 -2.41 4.35 16.62
N LEU A 121 -3.03 4.67 15.49
CA LEU A 121 -4.48 4.54 15.28
C LEU A 121 -4.91 3.07 15.19
N TRP A 122 -4.11 2.23 14.55
CA TRP A 122 -4.43 0.82 14.37
C TRP A 122 -4.31 0.03 15.67
N SER A 123 -3.20 0.18 16.38
CA SER A 123 -2.89 -0.60 17.59
C SER A 123 -3.37 0.06 18.88
N GLY A 124 -3.55 1.38 18.89
CA GLY A 124 -3.86 2.17 20.08
C GLY A 124 -5.25 1.90 20.64
N ARG A 125 -5.36 1.94 21.97
CA ARG A 125 -6.62 1.79 22.70
C ARG A 125 -7.04 3.06 23.44
N LYS A 126 -6.25 4.14 23.26
CA LYS A 126 -6.49 5.48 23.85
C LYS A 126 -6.29 6.54 22.82
N SER A 127 -7.02 7.64 22.93
CA SER A 127 -6.81 8.83 22.12
C SER A 127 -5.44 9.45 22.37
N PHE A 128 -4.89 10.11 21.36
CA PHE A 128 -3.61 10.80 21.44
C PHE A 128 -3.63 12.11 20.64
N ASP A 129 -2.78 13.02 21.05
CA ASP A 129 -2.44 14.20 20.27
C ASP A 129 -1.17 13.91 19.45
N TYR A 130 -1.07 14.51 18.28
CA TYR A 130 0.10 14.46 17.42
C TYR A 130 0.42 15.86 16.93
N ASP A 131 1.68 16.28 17.05
CA ASP A 131 2.17 17.59 16.61
C ASP A 131 3.44 17.40 15.80
N GLY A 132 3.26 17.13 14.50
CA GLY A 132 4.32 16.89 13.52
C GLY A 132 4.44 18.02 12.51
N LYS A 133 5.39 17.90 11.60
CA LYS A 133 5.60 18.86 10.49
C LYS A 133 4.43 18.87 9.51
N ASN A 134 3.89 17.68 9.17
CA ASN A 134 2.85 17.49 8.15
C ASN A 134 1.46 17.29 8.75
N TYR A 135 1.36 16.81 9.98
CA TYR A 135 0.09 16.51 10.63
C TYR A 135 0.02 17.10 12.04
N GLN A 136 -1.10 17.74 12.38
CA GLN A 136 -1.45 18.19 13.73
C GLN A 136 -2.82 17.57 14.06
N LEU A 137 -2.86 16.68 15.06
CA LEU A 137 -4.07 15.97 15.46
C LEU A 137 -4.37 16.21 16.93
N LYS A 138 -5.63 16.31 17.28
CA LYS A 138 -6.12 16.40 18.66
C LYS A 138 -7.09 15.27 18.93
N GLY A 139 -6.85 14.51 20.01
CA GLY A 139 -7.71 13.43 20.43
C GLY A 139 -7.87 12.33 19.37
N ALA A 140 -6.85 12.08 18.55
CA ALA A 140 -6.89 11.10 17.46
C ALA A 140 -7.12 9.70 18.01
N TYR A 141 -8.11 9.00 17.45
CA TYR A 141 -8.49 7.64 17.83
C TYR A 141 -9.23 6.97 16.68
N SER A 142 -9.12 5.65 16.54
CA SER A 142 -9.82 4.89 15.51
C SER A 142 -10.63 3.74 16.11
N GLN A 143 -11.88 3.63 15.70
CA GLN A 143 -12.82 2.53 15.99
C GLN A 143 -13.68 2.28 14.74
N PRO A 144 -14.07 1.00 14.47
CA PRO A 144 -13.65 -0.22 15.15
C PRO A 144 -12.19 -0.56 14.90
N HIS A 145 -11.62 -1.46 15.71
CA HIS A 145 -10.29 -2.02 15.44
C HIS A 145 -10.39 -3.17 14.45
N GLY A 146 -9.34 -3.40 13.66
CA GLY A 146 -9.22 -4.55 12.79
C GLY A 146 -9.09 -5.88 13.55
N VAL A 147 -9.23 -6.97 12.83
CA VAL A 147 -9.01 -8.35 13.33
C VAL A 147 -7.51 -8.61 13.46
N GLN A 148 -6.72 -8.14 12.50
CA GLN A 148 -5.27 -8.31 12.46
C GLN A 148 -4.58 -7.41 13.50
N ALA A 149 -3.51 -7.89 14.12
CA ALA A 149 -2.64 -7.05 14.96
C ALA A 149 -2.05 -5.88 14.15
N ARG A 150 -1.75 -6.10 12.86
CA ARG A 150 -1.34 -5.13 11.84
C ARG A 150 -1.71 -5.66 10.46
N PRO A 151 -2.24 -4.84 9.55
CA PRO A 151 -2.48 -5.27 8.18
C PRO A 151 -1.15 -5.49 7.45
N VAL A 152 -1.14 -6.38 6.47
CA VAL A 152 0.03 -6.58 5.61
C VAL A 152 0.28 -5.32 4.78
N LEU A 153 1.50 -4.80 4.82
CA LEU A 153 1.89 -3.59 4.10
C LEU A 153 2.84 -3.89 2.95
N LEU A 154 2.55 -3.32 1.80
CA LEU A 154 3.36 -3.39 0.58
C LEU A 154 3.85 -2.00 0.18
N ASN A 155 4.99 -1.94 -0.49
CA ASN A 155 5.44 -0.73 -1.18
C ASN A 155 6.27 -1.10 -2.42
N ALA A 156 6.12 -0.30 -3.48
CA ALA A 156 6.82 -0.48 -4.76
C ALA A 156 7.95 0.54 -4.98
N GLY A 157 8.47 1.16 -3.93
CA GLY A 157 9.53 2.16 -4.02
C GLY A 157 10.86 1.57 -4.45
N ARG A 158 11.44 2.10 -5.55
CA ARG A 158 12.68 1.58 -6.16
C ARG A 158 13.93 2.43 -5.88
N SER A 159 13.75 3.71 -5.56
CA SER A 159 14.87 4.57 -5.17
C SER A 159 15.53 4.04 -3.88
N PRO A 160 16.78 4.41 -3.57
CA PRO A 160 17.40 4.04 -2.30
C PRO A 160 16.51 4.36 -1.09
N ARG A 161 15.91 5.55 -1.06
CA ARG A 161 14.98 5.97 0.00
C ARG A 161 13.67 5.15 -0.02
N GLY A 162 13.18 4.77 -1.22
CA GLY A 162 11.99 3.91 -1.37
C GLY A 162 12.24 2.50 -0.86
N ARG A 163 13.41 1.92 -1.14
CA ARG A 163 13.82 0.62 -0.60
C ARG A 163 13.92 0.67 0.93
N GLU A 164 14.53 1.73 1.45
CA GLU A 164 14.64 1.93 2.90
C GLU A 164 13.28 2.04 3.57
N PHE A 165 12.34 2.81 2.98
CA PHE A 165 10.96 2.90 3.46
C PHE A 165 10.27 1.53 3.46
N ALA A 166 10.37 0.77 2.36
CA ALA A 166 9.82 -0.58 2.29
C ALA A 166 10.45 -1.49 3.36
N ALA A 167 11.78 -1.47 3.49
CA ALA A 167 12.51 -2.25 4.49
C ALA A 167 12.10 -1.90 5.93
N LYS A 168 11.85 -0.62 6.22
CA LYS A 168 11.47 -0.16 7.56
C LYS A 168 10.02 -0.49 7.91
N TYR A 169 9.09 -0.20 7.01
CA TYR A 169 7.66 -0.17 7.33
C TYR A 169 6.84 -1.32 6.72
N CYS A 170 7.30 -1.93 5.61
CA CYS A 170 6.49 -2.89 4.88
C CYS A 170 6.90 -4.35 5.14
N ASP A 171 5.97 -5.26 4.91
CA ASP A 171 6.18 -6.71 4.98
C ASP A 171 6.59 -7.26 3.62
N ILE A 172 6.19 -6.56 2.55
CA ILE A 172 6.42 -6.94 1.16
C ILE A 172 6.97 -5.76 0.38
N ALA A 173 8.09 -5.93 -0.32
CA ALA A 173 8.53 -5.03 -1.38
C ALA A 173 8.03 -5.55 -2.73
N PHE A 174 7.29 -4.70 -3.45
CA PHE A 174 6.78 -5.03 -4.78
C PHE A 174 7.73 -4.49 -5.84
N CYS A 175 8.41 -5.38 -6.53
CA CYS A 175 9.47 -5.04 -7.48
C CYS A 175 9.04 -5.29 -8.92
N SER A 176 9.54 -4.47 -9.85
CA SER A 176 9.43 -4.71 -11.29
C SER A 176 10.78 -5.17 -11.84
N ALA A 177 10.80 -6.28 -12.55
CA ALA A 177 11.97 -6.72 -13.27
C ALA A 177 12.15 -5.85 -14.53
N HIS A 178 12.96 -4.78 -14.44
CA HIS A 178 13.33 -3.99 -15.63
C HIS A 178 14.37 -4.71 -16.50
N ASN A 179 15.22 -5.48 -15.87
CA ASN A 179 16.16 -6.38 -16.54
C ASN A 179 15.68 -7.82 -16.27
N PRO A 180 15.30 -8.58 -17.31
CA PRO A 180 14.85 -9.96 -17.15
C PRO A 180 15.98 -10.94 -16.86
N ASP A 181 17.24 -10.48 -16.80
CA ASP A 181 18.38 -11.35 -16.43
C ASP A 181 18.19 -11.88 -15.00
N PRO A 182 18.16 -13.21 -14.81
CA PRO A 182 18.01 -13.82 -13.50
C PRO A 182 19.05 -13.38 -12.46
N LYS A 183 20.26 -13.04 -12.89
CA LYS A 183 21.32 -12.54 -12.00
C LYS A 183 20.99 -11.14 -11.47
N ALA A 184 20.50 -10.25 -12.34
CA ALA A 184 20.09 -8.92 -11.96
C ALA A 184 18.87 -8.96 -11.02
N ILE A 185 17.91 -9.84 -11.28
CA ILE A 185 16.76 -10.07 -10.40
C ILE A 185 17.22 -10.56 -9.03
N LYS A 186 18.09 -11.56 -8.99
CA LYS A 186 18.63 -12.09 -7.73
C LYS A 186 19.35 -11.02 -6.93
N GLN A 187 20.19 -10.21 -7.58
CA GLN A 187 20.88 -9.10 -6.92
C GLN A 187 19.89 -8.10 -6.32
N GLN A 188 18.88 -7.69 -7.08
CA GLN A 188 17.84 -6.77 -6.59
C GLN A 188 17.11 -7.32 -5.36
N VAL A 189 16.73 -8.60 -5.38
CA VAL A 189 16.09 -9.27 -4.24
C VAL A 189 16.99 -9.26 -3.01
N GLU A 190 18.27 -9.58 -3.17
CA GLU A 190 19.23 -9.59 -2.06
C GLU A 190 19.47 -8.20 -1.48
N GLU A 191 19.49 -7.14 -2.29
CA GLU A 191 19.63 -5.77 -1.83
C GLU A 191 18.46 -5.35 -0.90
N TYR A 192 17.20 -5.67 -1.25
CA TYR A 192 16.05 -5.40 -0.38
C TYR A 192 16.13 -6.17 0.94
N ARG A 193 16.46 -7.46 0.86
CA ARG A 193 16.59 -8.32 2.05
C ARG A 193 17.72 -7.88 2.95
N LYS A 194 18.86 -7.50 2.35
CA LYS A 194 20.00 -6.96 3.07
C LYS A 194 19.65 -5.69 3.82
N ASP A 195 19.02 -4.70 3.14
CA ASP A 195 18.59 -3.45 3.78
C ASP A 195 17.63 -3.72 4.96
N ALA A 196 16.70 -4.66 4.80
CA ALA A 196 15.75 -5.00 5.87
C ALA A 196 16.45 -5.65 7.08
N ARG A 197 17.37 -6.60 6.85
CA ARG A 197 18.11 -7.28 7.93
C ARG A 197 19.10 -6.36 8.65
N GLU A 198 19.95 -5.67 7.87
CA GLU A 198 21.06 -4.91 8.45
C GLU A 198 20.63 -3.61 9.12
N LYS A 199 19.61 -2.91 8.56
CA LYS A 199 19.15 -1.63 9.08
C LYS A 199 18.01 -1.74 10.09
N PHE A 200 17.16 -2.76 9.95
CA PHE A 200 15.90 -2.85 10.71
C PHE A 200 15.68 -4.18 11.41
N GLY A 201 16.61 -5.15 11.28
CA GLY A 201 16.56 -6.43 11.99
C GLY A 201 15.35 -7.30 11.62
N LYS A 202 14.80 -7.15 10.40
CA LYS A 202 13.60 -7.87 9.97
C LYS A 202 13.77 -8.54 8.60
N GLU A 203 12.94 -9.53 8.34
CA GLU A 203 12.80 -10.14 7.02
C GLU A 203 11.73 -9.40 6.21
N ILE A 204 11.90 -9.36 4.89
CA ILE A 204 10.93 -8.80 3.95
C ILE A 204 10.69 -9.78 2.80
N GLN A 205 9.44 -9.95 2.43
CA GLN A 205 9.09 -10.70 1.22
C GLN A 205 9.26 -9.83 -0.01
N ILE A 206 9.65 -10.45 -1.12
CA ILE A 206 9.77 -9.76 -2.41
C ILE A 206 8.77 -10.35 -3.39
N TRP A 207 7.84 -9.51 -3.83
CA TRP A 207 6.93 -9.85 -4.92
C TRP A 207 7.37 -9.17 -6.20
N MET A 208 7.24 -9.87 -7.31
CA MET A 208 7.63 -9.35 -8.62
C MET A 208 6.47 -9.37 -9.59
N SER A 209 6.34 -8.29 -10.38
CA SER A 209 5.36 -8.25 -11.46
C SER A 209 5.83 -9.09 -12.65
N ALA A 210 4.92 -9.84 -13.22
CA ALA A 210 5.12 -10.57 -14.47
C ALA A 210 3.88 -10.45 -15.34
N TYR A 211 4.08 -10.45 -16.66
CA TYR A 211 3.00 -10.54 -17.63
C TYR A 211 2.89 -11.97 -18.12
N VAL A 212 1.69 -12.53 -18.01
CA VAL A 212 1.39 -13.86 -18.55
C VAL A 212 0.69 -13.68 -19.88
N VAL A 213 1.32 -14.18 -20.95
CA VAL A 213 0.76 -14.17 -22.30
C VAL A 213 0.30 -15.58 -22.63
N LEU A 214 -1.00 -15.76 -22.84
CA LEU A 214 -1.56 -17.01 -23.33
C LEU A 214 -1.39 -17.05 -24.86
N LYS A 215 -0.81 -18.11 -25.38
CA LYS A 215 -0.73 -18.38 -26.82
C LYS A 215 -1.94 -19.18 -27.28
#